data_0f16d37670997a3e31c327e1e596ebd4
#
_entry.id   0f16d37670997a3e31c327e1e596ebd4
#
_cell.length_a   1.000
_cell.length_b   1.000
_cell.length_c   1.000
_cell.angle_alpha   90.00
_cell.angle_beta   90.00
_cell.angle_gamma   90.00
#
_symmetry.space_group_name_H-M   'P 1'
#
loop_
_entity.id
_entity.type
_entity.pdbx_description
1 polymer ?
#
loop_
_entity_poly.entity_id
_entity_poly.type
_entity_poly.pdbx_seq_one_letter_code
_entity_poly.pdbx_strand_id
1 'polypeptide(L)'
;MSNRSRAQILVVDDDPFVRESLGMLLMSAGYDVATADNGISAVSHLSRTTPDLIVTDLNMPHMSGVELISHVRSYHPSVSIVAMSGEYQGDAVPASIIADRFYPKGQNPNHLLTTIASLIATNPGRQFADGASNRPALDS
;
A
#
# COMPACT_ATOMS: atom_id res chain seq x y z
N MET A 1 2.99 -12.28 -20.98
CA MET A 1 2.86 -12.34 -20.26
C MET A 1 2.96 -11.60 -19.47
N SER A 2 2.68 -11.08 -19.18
CA SER A 2 2.99 -10.41 -18.37
C SER A 2 2.90 -10.87 -17.34
N ASN A 3 3.44 -11.06 -16.82
CA ASN A 3 3.40 -11.59 -15.86
C ASN A 3 3.59 -10.91 -14.77
N ARG A 4 2.84 -10.69 -14.01
CA ARG A 4 2.93 -10.08 -12.77
C ARG A 4 3.33 -11.09 -11.79
N SER A 5 4.55 -11.55 -11.88
CA SER A 5 5.05 -12.46 -10.89
C SER A 5 5.32 -11.75 -9.58
N ARG A 6 5.40 -10.41 -9.57
CA ARG A 6 5.65 -9.64 -8.35
C ARG A 6 4.48 -8.75 -8.02
N ALA A 7 4.18 -8.65 -6.74
CA ALA A 7 3.18 -7.71 -6.28
C ALA A 7 3.68 -6.29 -6.47
N GLN A 8 2.78 -5.39 -6.77
CA GLN A 8 3.10 -3.99 -6.99
C GLN A 8 2.67 -3.15 -5.80
N ILE A 9 3.58 -2.35 -5.30
CA ILE A 9 3.34 -1.52 -4.12
C ILE A 9 3.63 -0.07 -4.47
N LEU A 10 2.72 0.82 -4.09
CA LEU A 10 2.92 2.26 -4.21
C LEU A 10 3.25 2.81 -2.83
N VAL A 11 4.39 3.47 -2.70
CA VAL A 11 4.81 4.10 -1.44
C VAL A 11 4.59 5.59 -1.57
N VAL A 12 3.84 6.17 -0.65
CA VAL A 12 3.51 7.60 -0.67
C VAL A 12 3.99 8.25 0.62
N ASP A 13 4.97 9.14 0.52
CA ASP A 13 5.51 9.85 1.68
C ASP A 13 6.20 11.10 1.16
N ASP A 14 5.99 12.23 1.82
CA ASP A 14 6.62 13.48 1.39
C ASP A 14 8.08 13.57 1.84
N ASP A 15 8.51 12.72 2.76
CA ASP A 15 9.91 12.70 3.19
C ASP A 15 10.70 11.80 2.24
N PRO A 16 11.64 12.36 1.48
CA PRO A 16 12.38 11.55 0.50
C PRO A 16 13.21 10.45 1.14
N PHE A 17 13.72 10.67 2.34
CA PHE A 17 14.51 9.64 3.02
C PHE A 17 13.63 8.43 3.34
N VAL A 18 12.46 8.66 3.91
CA VAL A 18 11.54 7.57 4.25
C VAL A 18 11.07 6.87 2.98
N ARG A 19 10.69 7.65 1.97
CA ARG A 19 10.18 7.11 0.71
C ARG A 19 11.21 6.21 0.03
N GLU A 20 12.45 6.68 -0.04
CA GLU A 20 13.49 5.91 -0.70
C GLU A 20 13.91 4.70 0.12
N SER A 21 13.99 4.85 1.44
CA SER A 21 14.36 3.74 2.31
C SER A 21 13.33 2.61 2.24
N LEU A 22 12.06 2.96 2.29
CA LEU A 22 11.01 1.97 2.18
C LEU A 22 11.00 1.31 0.79
N GLY A 23 11.21 2.12 -0.25
CA GLY A 23 11.27 1.58 -1.60
C GLY A 23 12.36 0.54 -1.75
N MET A 24 13.54 0.82 -1.23
CA MET A 24 14.64 -0.12 -1.31
C MET A 24 14.37 -1.38 -0.50
N LEU A 25 13.80 -1.22 0.68
CA LEU A 25 13.46 -2.36 1.51
C LEU A 25 12.46 -3.28 0.81
N LEU A 26 11.43 -2.69 0.23
CA LEU A 26 10.39 -3.48 -0.42
C LEU A 26 10.89 -4.13 -1.71
N MET A 27 11.73 -3.43 -2.46
CA MET A 27 12.33 -4.04 -3.65
C MET A 27 13.22 -5.21 -3.27
N SER A 28 13.97 -5.10 -2.18
CA SER A 28 14.82 -6.20 -1.76
C SER A 28 14.00 -7.40 -1.27
N ALA A 29 12.75 -7.16 -0.90
CA ALA A 29 11.86 -8.24 -0.51
C ALA A 29 11.12 -8.87 -1.70
N GLY A 30 11.36 -8.37 -2.91
CA GLY A 30 10.82 -8.99 -4.11
C GLY A 30 9.61 -8.28 -4.72
N TYR A 31 9.29 -7.09 -4.26
CA TYR A 31 8.13 -6.35 -4.78
C TYR A 31 8.55 -5.37 -5.86
N ASP A 32 7.63 -5.08 -6.77
CA ASP A 32 7.79 -3.95 -7.69
C ASP A 32 7.27 -2.73 -6.97
N VAL A 33 8.06 -1.67 -6.93
CA VAL A 33 7.73 -0.50 -6.13
C VAL A 33 7.68 0.75 -7.00
N ALA A 34 6.62 1.52 -6.85
CA ALA A 34 6.53 2.88 -7.38
C ALA A 34 6.40 3.80 -6.19
N THR A 35 6.77 5.06 -6.36
CA THR A 35 6.72 6.02 -5.27
C THR A 35 6.02 7.29 -5.70
N ALA A 36 5.45 7.99 -4.72
CA ALA A 36 4.85 9.30 -4.94
C ALA A 36 5.18 10.16 -3.73
N ASP A 37 5.37 11.45 -3.94
CA ASP A 37 5.79 12.34 -2.86
C ASP A 37 4.64 13.09 -2.22
N ASN A 38 3.43 12.90 -2.72
CA ASN A 38 2.24 13.49 -2.10
C ASN A 38 1.00 12.77 -2.62
N GLY A 39 -0.15 13.13 -2.06
CA GLY A 39 -1.39 12.46 -2.43
C GLY A 39 -1.82 12.73 -3.86
N ILE A 40 -1.53 13.92 -4.37
CA ILE A 40 -1.92 14.29 -5.73
C ILE A 40 -1.15 13.43 -6.73
N SER A 41 0.15 13.28 -6.52
CA SER A 41 0.98 12.43 -7.37
C SER A 41 0.51 10.98 -7.28
N ALA A 42 0.11 10.55 -6.09
CA ALA A 42 -0.37 9.18 -5.90
C ALA A 42 -1.65 8.95 -6.69
N VAL A 43 -2.59 9.89 -6.66
CA VAL A 43 -3.83 9.77 -7.42
C VAL A 43 -3.53 9.72 -8.91
N SER A 44 -2.59 10.54 -9.36
CA SER A 44 -2.18 10.52 -10.76
C SER A 44 -1.63 9.15 -11.16
N HIS A 45 -0.81 8.57 -10.30
CA HIS A 45 -0.27 7.23 -10.54
C HIS A 45 -1.40 6.20 -10.61
N LEU A 46 -2.34 6.28 -9.69
CA LEU A 46 -3.46 5.34 -9.62
C LEU A 46 -4.34 5.39 -10.86
N SER A 47 -4.38 6.53 -11.53
CA SER A 47 -5.17 6.63 -12.74
C SER A 47 -4.55 5.87 -13.91
N ARG A 48 -3.27 5.53 -13.80
CA ARG A 48 -2.56 4.82 -14.86
C ARG A 48 -2.31 3.35 -14.52
N THR A 49 -2.06 3.05 -13.27
CA THR A 49 -1.70 1.70 -12.84
C THR A 49 -2.26 1.46 -11.46
N THR A 50 -2.93 0.34 -11.27
CA THR A 50 -3.48 0.00 -9.95
C THR A 50 -2.54 -0.96 -9.25
N PRO A 51 -1.95 -0.56 -8.12
CA PRO A 51 -1.06 -1.45 -7.37
C PRO A 51 -1.86 -2.48 -6.59
N ASP A 52 -1.18 -3.47 -6.05
CA ASP A 52 -1.81 -4.43 -5.16
C ASP A 52 -1.98 -3.84 -3.76
N LEU A 53 -1.08 -2.96 -3.38
CA LEU A 53 -1.07 -2.39 -2.04
C LEU A 53 -0.47 -1.00 -2.07
N ILE A 54 -0.96 -0.12 -1.22
CA ILE A 54 -0.41 1.21 -1.07
C ILE A 54 0.03 1.39 0.39
N VAL A 55 1.24 1.95 0.58
CA VAL A 55 1.73 2.33 1.91
C VAL A 55 1.79 3.84 1.89
N THR A 56 1.00 4.50 2.71
CA THR A 56 0.91 5.95 2.68
C THR A 56 1.10 6.59 4.04
N ASP A 57 1.86 7.67 4.06
CA ASP A 57 1.95 8.54 5.21
C ASP A 57 0.59 9.23 5.40
N LEU A 58 0.20 9.46 6.63
CA LEU A 58 -1.05 10.16 6.93
C LEU A 58 -0.87 11.67 6.92
N ASN A 59 0.33 12.14 7.19
CA ASN A 59 0.58 13.58 7.29
C ASN A 59 1.42 14.07 6.11
N MET A 60 0.74 14.60 5.11
CA MET A 60 1.40 15.11 3.92
C MET A 60 0.79 16.44 3.52
N PRO A 61 1.56 17.31 2.86
CA PRO A 61 1.00 18.57 2.37
C PRO A 61 0.04 18.33 1.22
N HIS A 62 -0.82 19.30 1.00
CA HIS A 62 -1.79 19.34 -0.11
C HIS A 62 -2.92 18.31 0.07
N MET A 63 -2.69 17.07 -0.18
CA MET A 63 -3.69 16.03 0.04
C MET A 63 -3.19 15.13 1.15
N SER A 64 -3.91 15.05 2.26
CA SER A 64 -3.51 14.23 3.39
C SER A 64 -3.64 12.76 3.05
N GLY A 65 -2.98 11.92 3.84
CA GLY A 65 -3.12 10.48 3.68
C GLY A 65 -4.55 10.01 3.91
N VAL A 66 -5.29 10.70 4.79
CA VAL A 66 -6.69 10.36 5.03
C VAL A 66 -7.52 10.58 3.77
N GLU A 67 -7.30 11.69 3.09
CA GLU A 67 -7.99 11.96 1.84
C GLU A 67 -7.61 10.96 0.76
N LEU A 68 -6.33 10.60 0.69
CA LEU A 68 -5.87 9.62 -0.27
C LEU A 68 -6.52 8.26 0.00
N ILE A 69 -6.58 7.85 1.26
CA ILE A 69 -7.19 6.58 1.62
C ILE A 69 -8.66 6.57 1.22
N SER A 70 -9.37 7.67 1.44
CA SER A 70 -10.77 7.76 1.03
C SER A 70 -10.91 7.61 -0.48
N HIS A 71 -10.00 8.22 -1.24
CA HIS A 71 -10.02 8.11 -2.69
C HIS A 71 -9.80 6.66 -3.12
N VAL A 72 -8.82 5.98 -2.51
CA VAL A 72 -8.52 4.60 -2.86
C VAL A 72 -9.71 3.70 -2.55
N ARG A 73 -10.33 3.88 -1.40
CA ARG A 73 -11.49 3.06 -1.03
C ARG A 73 -12.65 3.26 -2.00
N SER A 74 -12.83 4.47 -2.50
CA SER A 74 -13.94 4.77 -3.40
C SER A 74 -13.70 4.28 -4.82
N TYR A 75 -12.49 4.46 -5.31
CA TYR A 75 -12.21 4.20 -6.73
C TYR A 75 -11.37 2.95 -6.99
N HIS A 76 -10.69 2.44 -5.98
CA HIS A 76 -9.82 1.28 -6.13
C HIS A 76 -9.99 0.34 -4.93
N PRO A 77 -11.20 -0.19 -4.74
CA PRO A 77 -11.50 -0.92 -3.49
C PRO A 77 -10.73 -2.22 -3.30
N SER A 78 -10.12 -2.74 -4.36
CA SER A 78 -9.34 -3.98 -4.21
C SER A 78 -7.93 -3.74 -3.72
N VAL A 79 -7.49 -2.48 -3.63
CA VAL A 79 -6.14 -2.16 -3.20
C VAL A 79 -6.07 -2.23 -1.67
N SER A 80 -5.08 -2.96 -1.14
CA SER A 80 -4.86 -3.01 0.30
C SER A 80 -4.14 -1.73 0.73
N ILE A 81 -4.43 -1.27 1.93
CA ILE A 81 -3.89 0.00 2.43
C ILE A 81 -3.19 -0.19 3.76
N VAL A 82 -1.94 0.26 3.83
CA VAL A 82 -1.19 0.37 5.07
C VAL A 82 -0.96 1.86 5.33
N ALA A 83 -1.46 2.36 6.43
CA ALA A 83 -1.27 3.76 6.81
C ALA A 83 -0.10 3.89 7.75
N MET A 84 0.73 4.90 7.55
CA MET A 84 1.88 5.17 8.40
C MET A 84 1.79 6.55 9.02
N SER A 85 2.29 6.68 10.24
CA SER A 85 2.43 7.99 10.84
C SER A 85 3.40 7.93 12.01
N GLY A 86 4.16 9.00 12.20
CA GLY A 86 4.98 9.17 13.40
C GLY A 86 4.21 9.85 14.51
N GLU A 87 3.00 10.35 14.23
CA GLU A 87 2.25 11.10 15.19
C GLU A 87 1.13 10.32 15.87
N TYR A 88 0.58 9.34 15.17
CA TYR A 88 -0.51 8.56 15.73
C TYR A 88 0.04 7.28 16.34
N GLN A 89 -0.40 6.96 17.52
CA GLN A 89 0.05 5.75 18.18
C GLN A 89 -1.13 5.13 18.87
N GLY A 90 -1.37 3.88 18.62
CA GLY A 90 -2.42 3.15 19.29
C GLY A 90 -3.77 3.77 19.05
N ASP A 91 -4.45 4.10 20.12
CA ASP A 91 -5.80 4.60 20.04
C ASP A 91 -5.91 6.05 19.62
N ALA A 92 -4.77 6.69 19.36
CA ALA A 92 -4.82 8.06 18.84
C ALA A 92 -5.18 8.09 17.35
N VAL A 93 -5.23 6.95 16.68
CA VAL A 93 -5.58 6.89 15.26
C VAL A 93 -7.08 7.19 15.11
N PRO A 94 -7.43 8.21 14.31
CA PRO A 94 -8.85 8.52 14.14
C PRO A 94 -9.63 7.37 13.53
N ALA A 95 -10.87 7.22 13.99
CA ALA A 95 -11.72 6.15 13.48
C ALA A 95 -12.07 6.33 12.01
N SER A 96 -11.91 7.55 11.47
CA SER A 96 -12.20 7.80 10.07
C SER A 96 -11.15 7.21 9.13
N ILE A 97 -10.03 6.76 9.67
CA ILE A 97 -8.99 6.17 8.84
C ILE A 97 -9.33 4.71 8.62
N ILE A 98 -9.67 4.37 7.38
CA ILE A 98 -10.08 3.01 7.04
C ILE A 98 -8.99 2.28 6.29
N ALA A 99 -7.84 2.19 6.89
CA ALA A 99 -6.74 1.41 6.35
C ALA A 99 -6.90 -0.05 6.80
N ASP A 100 -6.28 -0.95 6.06
CA ASP A 100 -6.29 -2.36 6.44
C ASP A 100 -5.37 -2.61 7.62
N ARG A 101 -4.27 -1.88 7.68
CA ARG A 101 -3.31 -1.97 8.78
C ARG A 101 -2.70 -0.61 9.03
N PHE A 102 -2.17 -0.44 10.21
CA PHE A 102 -1.53 0.80 10.60
C PHE A 102 -0.09 0.46 11.05
N TYR A 103 0.88 1.17 10.49
CA TYR A 103 2.29 0.96 10.83
C TYR A 103 2.85 2.26 11.41
N PRO A 104 3.18 2.31 12.71
CA PRO A 104 3.81 3.49 13.27
C PRO A 104 5.23 3.61 12.75
N LYS A 105 5.59 4.80 12.26
CA LYS A 105 6.94 5.03 11.78
C LYS A 105 7.93 4.81 12.92
N GLY A 106 9.08 4.27 12.59
CA GLY A 106 10.08 4.00 13.60
C GLY A 106 10.03 2.59 14.17
N GLN A 107 9.00 1.85 13.85
CA GLN A 107 8.93 0.46 14.28
C GLN A 107 9.85 -0.40 13.43
N ASN A 108 10.05 -1.64 13.87
CA ASN A 108 10.91 -2.56 13.16
C ASN A 108 10.43 -2.77 11.72
N PRO A 109 11.26 -2.50 10.71
CA PRO A 109 10.86 -2.66 9.32
C PRO A 109 10.43 -4.09 8.96
N ASN A 110 10.96 -5.09 9.65
CA ASN A 110 10.53 -6.46 9.39
C ASN A 110 9.06 -6.66 9.73
N HIS A 111 8.57 -5.91 10.69
CA HIS A 111 7.16 -5.97 11.05
C HIS A 111 6.30 -5.46 9.88
N LEU A 112 6.77 -4.41 9.23
CA LEU A 112 6.05 -3.89 8.06
C LEU A 112 6.07 -4.92 6.93
N LEU A 113 7.20 -5.57 6.68
CA LEU A 113 7.28 -6.59 5.65
C LEU A 113 6.33 -7.75 5.92
N THR A 114 6.24 -8.19 7.17
CA THR A 114 5.32 -9.26 7.55
C THR A 114 3.87 -8.84 7.33
N THR A 115 3.55 -7.61 7.71
CA THR A 115 2.20 -7.08 7.53
C THR A 115 1.82 -7.02 6.05
N ILE A 116 2.73 -6.53 5.23
CA ILE A 116 2.49 -6.42 3.80
C ILE A 116 2.32 -7.79 3.16
N ALA A 117 3.17 -8.73 3.51
CA ALA A 117 3.07 -10.08 2.97
C ALA A 117 1.73 -10.72 3.31
N SER A 118 1.27 -10.49 4.53
CA SER A 118 -0.02 -11.03 4.98
C SER A 118 -1.18 -10.43 4.17
N LEU A 119 -1.16 -9.11 3.96
CA LEU A 119 -2.23 -8.46 3.23
C LEU A 119 -2.26 -8.89 1.76
N ILE A 120 -1.10 -9.02 1.14
CA ILE A 120 -1.04 -9.42 -0.25
C ILE A 120 -1.52 -10.87 -0.41
N ALA A 121 -1.15 -11.74 0.52
CA ALA A 121 -1.54 -13.15 0.44
C ALA A 121 -3.06 -13.32 0.56
N THR A 122 -3.73 -12.42 1.29
CA THR A 122 -5.15 -12.56 1.53
C THR A 122 -6.01 -11.64 0.65
N ASN A 123 -5.39 -10.84 -0.20
CA ASN A 123 -6.12 -9.89 -1.04
C ASN A 123 -6.80 -10.63 -2.18
N PRO A 124 -8.12 -10.70 -2.20
CA PRO A 124 -8.81 -11.45 -3.26
C PRO A 124 -8.62 -10.86 -4.65
N GLY A 125 -8.31 -9.56 -4.73
CA GLY A 125 -8.10 -8.94 -6.02
C GLY A 125 -6.84 -9.41 -6.71
N ARG A 126 -5.98 -10.13 -5.99
CA ARG A 126 -4.74 -10.58 -6.55
C ARG A 126 -4.76 -12.01 -7.06
N GLN A 127 -5.76 -12.78 -6.62
CA GLN A 127 -5.71 -14.18 -6.90
C GLN A 127 -5.68 -14.54 -8.32
N PHE A 128 -6.37 -13.77 -9.15
CA PHE A 128 -6.37 -14.13 -10.48
C PHE A 128 -5.11 -13.85 -11.16
N ALA A 129 -4.28 -13.11 -10.60
CA ALA A 129 -3.02 -12.81 -11.25
C ALA A 129 -2.20 -14.02 -11.42
N ASP A 130 -2.50 -15.06 -10.69
CA ASP A 130 -1.72 -16.16 -10.85
C ASP A 130 -2.44 -17.16 -11.53
N GLY A 131 -2.59 -17.25 -12.21
CA GLY A 131 -3.19 -18.18 -12.67
C GLY A 131 -4.04 -18.84 -12.23
N ALA A 132 -4.02 -18.80 -12.37
CA ALA A 132 -4.57 -19.08 -11.94
C ALA A 132 -5.24 -19.56 -11.49
N SER A 133 -5.04 -19.50 -11.45
CA SER A 133 -5.48 -19.80 -10.74
C SER A 133 -6.21 -20.08 -10.27
N ASN A 134 -6.08 -20.13 -10.32
CA ASN A 134 -6.64 -20.43 -9.60
C ASN A 134 -7.63 -20.53 -9.43
N ARG A 135 -7.71 -20.42 -9.88
CA ARG A 135 -8.50 -20.58 -9.41
C ARG A 135 -9.39 -21.00 -9.20
N PRO A 136 -9.47 -21.30 -9.22
CA PRO A 136 -10.30 -21.63 -8.69
C PRO A 136 -11.03 -21.83 -8.48
N ALA A 137 -10.77 -21.71 -8.53
CA ALA A 137 -11.27 -21.80 -7.93
C ALA A 137 -12.14 -21.81 -7.84
N LEU A 138 -12.02 -21.69 -8.19
CA LEU A 138 -12.69 -21.65 -7.83
C LEU A 138 -13.52 -21.85 -7.72
N ASP A 139 -13.31 -21.75 -8.00
CA ASP A 139 -13.84 -21.90 -7.64
C ASP A 139 -14.31 -22.06 -7.39
N SER A 140 -14.13 -22.01 -7.82
CA SER A 140 -14.20 -22.16 -7.26
C SER A 140 -14.43 -22.37 -7.09
#